data_e38fd97c28c3a1cdbbe386a672f92b4b
#
_entry.id   e38fd97c28c3a1cdbbe386a672f92b4b
#
_cell.length_a   1.000
_cell.length_b   1.000
_cell.length_c   1.000
_cell.angle_alpha   90.00
_cell.angle_beta   90.00
_cell.angle_gamma   90.00
#
_symmetry.space_group_name_H-M   'P 1'
#
loop_
_entity.id
_entity.type
_entity.pdbx_description
1 polymer ?
#
loop_
_entity_poly.entity_id
_entity_poly.type
_entity_poly.pdbx_seq_one_letter_code
_entity_poly.pdbx_strand_id
1 'polypeptide(L)'
;MKKILVASTNNEILDIVKSVCQKYSTYFDPIFCPDTDEALSFIDYELPELKLIDFTSDDIDSSRILSAIHADPWLHNGGIIAVVPNPSLVQQIEDMKDPNILIVQTLYTFKQNFERLIRILWGNQKFLFNRGLQDRVGGQENGTFVCGNDPMDIRLYTSFLVNYLFCSNRISDDGRYALQTTLMELLTNALEHGNCGISYAEKTQWL
;
A
#
# COMPACT_ATOMS: atom_id res chain seq x y z
N MET A 1 -19.20 -5.86 1.04
CA MET A 1 -17.89 -6.51 0.97
C MET A 1 -17.06 -5.73 -0.05
N LYS A 2 -15.80 -5.38 0.26
CA LYS A 2 -14.96 -4.62 -0.67
C LYS A 2 -14.31 -5.54 -1.68
N LYS A 3 -14.38 -5.17 -2.95
CA LYS A 3 -13.75 -5.95 -4.03
C LYS A 3 -12.27 -5.67 -4.08
N ILE A 4 -11.48 -6.74 -4.16
CA ILE A 4 -10.03 -6.67 -4.39
C ILE A 4 -9.77 -7.31 -5.75
N LEU A 5 -9.34 -6.52 -6.73
CA LEU A 5 -8.79 -7.07 -7.95
C LEU A 5 -7.39 -7.64 -7.67
N VAL A 6 -7.12 -8.83 -8.17
CA VAL A 6 -5.80 -9.46 -8.13
C VAL A 6 -5.39 -9.82 -9.55
N ALA A 7 -4.62 -8.94 -10.19
CA ALA A 7 -4.06 -9.15 -11.51
C ALA A 7 -2.70 -9.87 -11.37
N SER A 8 -2.72 -11.19 -11.38
CA SER A 8 -1.53 -12.04 -11.19
C SER A 8 -1.76 -13.45 -11.70
N THR A 9 -0.71 -14.05 -12.27
CA THR A 9 -0.61 -15.49 -12.54
C THR A 9 0.38 -16.20 -11.62
N ASN A 10 1.04 -15.45 -10.73
CA ASN A 10 2.01 -15.98 -9.78
C ASN A 10 1.32 -16.75 -8.66
N ASN A 11 1.48 -18.08 -8.63
CA ASN A 11 0.83 -18.94 -7.64
C ASN A 11 1.16 -18.55 -6.19
N GLU A 12 2.37 -18.07 -5.90
CA GLU A 12 2.73 -17.65 -4.54
C GLU A 12 1.89 -16.43 -4.09
N ILE A 13 1.69 -15.46 -4.98
CA ILE A 13 0.83 -14.29 -4.70
C ILE A 13 -0.61 -14.73 -4.52
N LEU A 14 -1.12 -15.56 -5.44
CA LEU A 14 -2.49 -16.06 -5.38
C LEU A 14 -2.80 -16.81 -4.09
N ASP A 15 -1.89 -17.68 -3.65
CA ASP A 15 -2.06 -18.47 -2.42
C ASP A 15 -2.03 -17.60 -1.16
N ILE A 16 -1.13 -16.61 -1.10
CA ILE A 16 -1.07 -15.64 0.00
C ILE A 16 -2.36 -14.85 0.07
N VAL A 17 -2.83 -14.31 -1.07
CA VAL A 17 -4.06 -13.50 -1.10
C VAL A 17 -5.27 -14.33 -0.72
N LYS A 18 -5.41 -15.54 -1.26
CA LYS A 18 -6.50 -16.48 -0.89
C LYS A 18 -6.51 -16.75 0.61
N SER A 19 -5.35 -17.13 1.17
CA SER A 19 -5.21 -17.45 2.58
C SER A 19 -5.57 -16.27 3.49
N VAL A 20 -5.06 -15.07 3.18
CA VAL A 20 -5.31 -13.88 3.97
C VAL A 20 -6.76 -13.42 3.82
N CYS A 21 -7.29 -13.31 2.59
CA CYS A 21 -8.66 -12.87 2.38
C CYS A 21 -9.68 -13.86 2.97
N GLN A 22 -9.38 -15.15 3.07
CA GLN A 22 -10.23 -16.10 3.76
C GLN A 22 -10.40 -15.77 5.25
N LYS A 23 -9.35 -15.29 5.93
CA LYS A 23 -9.44 -14.83 7.33
C LYS A 23 -10.30 -13.55 7.46
N TYR A 24 -10.37 -12.75 6.41
CA TYR A 24 -11.11 -11.48 6.35
C TYR A 24 -12.31 -11.55 5.39
N SER A 25 -12.87 -12.73 5.16
CA SER A 25 -13.92 -13.00 4.17
C SER A 25 -15.22 -12.23 4.36
N THR A 26 -15.46 -11.72 5.57
CA THR A 26 -16.60 -10.82 5.85
C THR A 26 -16.41 -9.42 5.24
N TYR A 27 -15.17 -9.04 4.98
CA TYR A 27 -14.80 -7.66 4.60
C TYR A 27 -14.31 -7.54 3.18
N PHE A 28 -13.55 -8.52 2.69
CA PHE A 28 -12.88 -8.50 1.39
C PHE A 28 -13.28 -9.68 0.52
N ASP A 29 -13.48 -9.39 -0.76
CA ASP A 29 -13.80 -10.34 -1.82
C ASP A 29 -12.72 -10.26 -2.92
N PRO A 30 -11.75 -11.18 -2.94
CA PRO A 30 -10.72 -11.19 -3.95
C PRO A 30 -11.21 -11.79 -5.25
N ILE A 31 -11.06 -11.04 -6.34
CA ILE A 31 -11.34 -11.48 -7.71
C ILE A 31 -10.00 -11.62 -8.43
N PHE A 32 -9.74 -12.81 -8.91
CA PHE A 32 -8.48 -13.16 -9.56
C PHE A 32 -8.62 -13.06 -11.06
N CYS A 33 -7.87 -12.14 -11.68
CA CYS A 33 -7.82 -11.95 -13.13
C CYS A 33 -6.44 -12.36 -13.65
N PRO A 34 -6.32 -13.48 -14.34
CA PRO A 34 -5.04 -13.97 -14.87
C PRO A 34 -4.67 -13.34 -16.22
N ASP A 35 -5.52 -12.47 -16.75
CA ASP A 35 -5.39 -11.84 -18.06
C ASP A 35 -5.51 -10.32 -17.95
N THR A 36 -4.74 -9.60 -18.77
CA THR A 36 -4.70 -8.12 -18.77
C THR A 36 -6.04 -7.50 -19.17
N ASP A 37 -6.70 -8.03 -20.21
CA ASP A 37 -7.95 -7.46 -20.72
C ASP A 37 -9.11 -7.77 -19.77
N GLU A 38 -9.09 -8.94 -19.12
CA GLU A 38 -10.03 -9.28 -18.05
C GLU A 38 -9.86 -8.34 -16.85
N ALA A 39 -8.63 -8.09 -16.42
CA ALA A 39 -8.33 -7.16 -15.33
C ALA A 39 -8.80 -5.74 -15.65
N LEU A 40 -8.51 -5.23 -16.85
CA LEU A 40 -8.97 -3.91 -17.30
C LEU A 40 -10.50 -3.82 -17.34
N SER A 41 -11.17 -4.83 -17.92
CA SER A 41 -12.63 -4.88 -17.93
C SER A 41 -13.22 -4.88 -16.53
N PHE A 42 -12.63 -5.64 -15.61
CA PHE A 42 -13.08 -5.65 -14.21
C PHE A 42 -12.90 -4.30 -13.54
N ILE A 43 -11.76 -3.60 -13.79
CA ILE A 43 -11.52 -2.25 -13.27
C ILE A 43 -12.58 -1.28 -13.76
N ASP A 44 -12.90 -1.30 -15.06
CA ASP A 44 -13.84 -0.37 -15.69
C ASP A 44 -15.29 -0.55 -15.22
N TYR A 45 -15.74 -1.79 -15.06
CA TYR A 45 -17.14 -2.08 -14.75
C TYR A 45 -17.43 -2.21 -13.25
N GLU A 46 -16.46 -2.70 -12.47
CA GLU A 46 -16.69 -3.06 -11.08
C GLU A 46 -16.05 -2.08 -10.09
N LEU A 47 -15.16 -1.21 -10.56
CA LEU A 47 -14.49 -0.15 -9.78
C LEU A 47 -13.96 -0.66 -8.42
N PRO A 48 -13.06 -1.66 -8.40
CA PRO A 48 -12.59 -2.28 -7.16
C PRO A 48 -11.89 -1.28 -6.25
N GLU A 49 -12.19 -1.34 -4.94
CA GLU A 49 -11.59 -0.44 -3.95
C GLU A 49 -10.11 -0.70 -3.71
N LEU A 50 -9.64 -1.90 -3.99
CA LEU A 50 -8.24 -2.27 -3.89
C LEU A 50 -7.82 -3.06 -5.13
N LYS A 51 -6.66 -2.74 -5.66
CA LYS A 51 -6.07 -3.37 -6.84
C LYS A 51 -4.68 -3.88 -6.48
N LEU A 52 -4.48 -5.18 -6.56
CA LEU A 52 -3.15 -5.79 -6.48
C LEU A 52 -2.67 -6.05 -7.90
N ILE A 53 -1.56 -5.41 -8.28
CA ILE A 53 -0.97 -5.50 -9.63
C ILE A 53 0.40 -6.16 -9.49
N ASP A 54 0.56 -7.30 -10.17
CA ASP A 54 1.76 -8.12 -10.12
C ASP A 54 2.69 -7.85 -11.29
N PHE A 55 3.84 -7.28 -11.02
CA PHE A 55 4.93 -7.04 -11.99
C PHE A 55 5.95 -8.18 -12.03
N THR A 56 5.71 -9.28 -11.32
CA THR A 56 6.60 -10.45 -11.32
C THR A 56 6.23 -11.49 -12.38
N SER A 57 5.05 -11.34 -12.99
CA SER A 57 4.50 -12.23 -14.01
C SER A 57 4.66 -11.63 -15.40
N ASP A 58 5.17 -12.41 -16.34
CA ASP A 58 5.30 -12.00 -17.76
C ASP A 58 3.97 -12.15 -18.53
N ASP A 59 2.99 -12.88 -18.00
CA ASP A 59 1.71 -13.14 -18.66
C ASP A 59 0.73 -11.97 -18.57
N ILE A 60 0.98 -11.02 -17.66
CA ILE A 60 0.12 -9.85 -17.44
C ILE A 60 0.91 -8.57 -17.73
N ASP A 61 0.37 -7.74 -18.62
CA ASP A 61 0.91 -6.42 -18.88
C ASP A 61 0.49 -5.44 -17.76
N SER A 62 1.18 -5.56 -16.63
CA SER A 62 0.95 -4.74 -15.43
C SER A 62 1.19 -3.26 -15.67
N SER A 63 2.10 -2.93 -16.60
CA SER A 63 2.38 -1.54 -16.99
C SER A 63 1.21 -0.94 -17.75
N ARG A 64 0.55 -1.71 -18.61
CA ARG A 64 -0.66 -1.30 -19.33
C ARG A 64 -1.82 -1.07 -18.35
N ILE A 65 -2.00 -1.97 -17.37
CA ILE A 65 -3.04 -1.83 -16.33
C ILE A 65 -2.80 -0.55 -15.53
N LEU A 66 -1.59 -0.32 -15.04
CA LEU A 66 -1.25 0.86 -14.26
C LEU A 66 -1.42 2.15 -15.07
N SER A 67 -1.01 2.14 -16.35
CA SER A 67 -1.18 3.27 -17.26
C SER A 67 -2.66 3.60 -17.53
N ALA A 68 -3.51 2.60 -17.68
CA ALA A 68 -4.94 2.80 -17.85
C ALA A 68 -5.60 3.43 -16.61
N ILE A 69 -5.23 2.97 -15.41
CA ILE A 69 -5.69 3.56 -14.16
C ILE A 69 -5.22 5.01 -14.04
N HIS A 70 -3.96 5.28 -14.38
CA HIS A 70 -3.38 6.62 -14.32
C HIS A 70 -4.04 7.58 -15.32
N ALA A 71 -4.47 7.09 -16.48
CA ALA A 71 -5.11 7.92 -17.52
C ALA A 71 -6.50 8.41 -17.12
N ASP A 72 -7.25 7.66 -16.31
CA ASP A 72 -8.56 8.07 -15.79
C ASP A 72 -8.68 7.88 -14.27
N PRO A 73 -8.04 8.74 -13.52
CA PRO A 73 -7.97 8.63 -12.08
C PRO A 73 -9.28 8.98 -11.36
N TRP A 74 -10.27 9.54 -12.06
CA TRP A 74 -11.61 9.79 -11.50
C TRP A 74 -12.45 8.52 -11.48
N LEU A 75 -12.36 7.75 -12.56
CA LEU A 75 -13.07 6.50 -12.72
C LEU A 75 -12.40 5.37 -11.92
N HIS A 76 -11.07 5.38 -11.86
CA HIS A 76 -10.28 4.31 -11.28
C HIS A 76 -9.72 4.63 -9.89
N ASN A 77 -10.45 5.40 -9.09
CA ASN A 77 -10.05 5.65 -7.71
C ASN A 77 -9.88 4.34 -6.91
N GLY A 78 -9.37 4.45 -5.70
CA GLY A 78 -9.08 3.31 -4.82
C GLY A 78 -7.59 3.04 -4.70
N GLY A 79 -7.24 2.06 -3.89
CA GLY A 79 -5.83 1.79 -3.56
C GLY A 79 -5.17 0.83 -4.54
N ILE A 80 -3.90 1.06 -4.85
CA ILE A 80 -3.05 0.16 -5.62
C ILE A 80 -1.95 -0.40 -4.72
N ILE A 81 -1.82 -1.72 -4.70
CA ILE A 81 -0.66 -2.45 -4.18
C ILE A 81 0.08 -3.02 -5.38
N ALA A 82 1.31 -2.57 -5.63
CA ALA A 82 2.15 -3.11 -6.68
C ALA A 82 3.15 -4.10 -6.10
N VAL A 83 3.26 -5.29 -6.69
CA VAL A 83 4.25 -6.31 -6.33
C VAL A 83 5.28 -6.40 -7.45
N VAL A 84 6.54 -6.18 -7.11
CA VAL A 84 7.63 -6.09 -8.09
C VAL A 84 8.71 -7.14 -7.88
N PRO A 85 9.46 -7.55 -8.92
CA PRO A 85 10.50 -8.56 -8.81
C PRO A 85 11.75 -8.07 -8.06
N ASN A 86 12.04 -6.78 -8.13
CA ASN A 86 13.28 -6.22 -7.58
C ASN A 86 13.11 -4.78 -7.06
N PRO A 87 14.01 -4.30 -6.18
CA PRO A 87 13.92 -2.96 -5.59
C PRO A 87 14.04 -1.79 -6.58
N SER A 88 14.72 -1.97 -7.72
CA SER A 88 14.88 -0.87 -8.69
C SER A 88 13.55 -0.49 -9.35
N LEU A 89 12.65 -1.46 -9.52
CA LEU A 89 11.32 -1.20 -10.08
C LEU A 89 10.39 -0.50 -9.06
N VAL A 90 10.66 -0.63 -7.76
CA VAL A 90 9.93 0.12 -6.73
C VAL A 90 10.01 1.61 -7.01
N GLN A 91 11.24 2.14 -7.18
CA GLN A 91 11.45 3.55 -7.44
C GLN A 91 10.76 4.01 -8.73
N GLN A 92 10.87 3.23 -9.81
CA GLN A 92 10.26 3.58 -11.09
C GLN A 92 8.74 3.73 -11.02
N ILE A 93 8.07 2.84 -10.29
CA ILE A 93 6.61 2.90 -10.13
C ILE A 93 6.21 4.08 -9.22
N GLU A 94 6.94 4.32 -8.15
CA GLU A 94 6.67 5.43 -7.25
C GLU A 94 6.91 6.80 -7.92
N ASP A 95 7.89 6.88 -8.84
CA ASP A 95 8.19 8.09 -9.62
C ASP A 95 7.10 8.45 -10.63
N MET A 96 6.18 7.54 -10.95
CA MET A 96 4.96 7.85 -11.72
C MET A 96 4.04 8.81 -10.96
N LYS A 97 4.20 8.94 -9.65
CA LYS A 97 3.44 9.86 -8.78
C LYS A 97 1.93 9.73 -8.95
N ASP A 98 1.46 8.48 -9.00
CA ASP A 98 0.03 8.20 -8.98
C ASP A 98 -0.47 8.20 -7.52
N PRO A 99 -1.39 9.10 -7.14
CA PRO A 99 -1.90 9.18 -5.77
C PRO A 99 -2.67 7.93 -5.31
N ASN A 100 -3.07 7.07 -6.25
CA ASN A 100 -3.74 5.81 -5.90
C ASN A 100 -2.75 4.73 -5.42
N ILE A 101 -1.46 4.87 -5.71
CA ILE A 101 -0.44 3.92 -5.23
C ILE A 101 -0.34 4.02 -3.70
N LEU A 102 -0.80 2.97 -3.02
CA LEU A 102 -0.67 2.83 -1.57
C LEU A 102 0.74 2.43 -1.19
N ILE A 103 1.23 1.39 -1.83
CA ILE A 103 2.54 0.81 -1.54
C ILE A 103 3.05 0.01 -2.73
N VAL A 104 4.37 0.05 -2.93
CA VAL A 104 5.09 -0.84 -3.85
C VAL A 104 5.97 -1.74 -3.01
N GLN A 105 5.90 -3.05 -3.23
CA GLN A 105 6.65 -4.03 -2.47
C GLN A 105 7.33 -5.04 -3.39
N THR A 106 8.53 -5.49 -3.02
CA THR A 106 9.09 -6.68 -3.65
C THR A 106 8.28 -7.92 -3.23
N LEU A 107 8.31 -8.97 -4.04
CA LEU A 107 7.66 -10.24 -3.71
C LEU A 107 8.04 -10.75 -2.32
N TYR A 108 9.30 -10.59 -1.93
CA TYR A 108 9.78 -10.98 -0.61
C TYR A 108 9.10 -10.21 0.53
N THR A 109 9.04 -8.88 0.43
CA THR A 109 8.40 -8.04 1.45
C THR A 109 6.88 -8.21 1.45
N PHE A 110 6.27 -8.43 0.29
CA PHE A 110 4.85 -8.73 0.17
C PHE A 110 4.46 -9.99 0.94
N LYS A 111 5.20 -11.08 0.77
CA LYS A 111 4.97 -12.35 1.50
C LYS A 111 4.96 -12.16 3.01
N GLN A 112 5.85 -11.32 3.52
CA GLN A 112 5.98 -11.10 4.96
C GLN A 112 4.92 -10.17 5.53
N ASN A 113 4.40 -9.24 4.72
CA ASN A 113 3.64 -8.12 5.22
C ASN A 113 2.18 -8.07 4.76
N PHE A 114 1.76 -8.89 3.80
CA PHE A 114 0.44 -8.74 3.18
C PHE A 114 -0.72 -8.87 4.18
N GLU A 115 -0.67 -9.81 5.12
CA GLU A 115 -1.72 -9.94 6.15
C GLU A 115 -1.78 -8.68 7.04
N ARG A 116 -0.63 -8.15 7.44
CA ARG A 116 -0.54 -6.91 8.23
C ARG A 116 -1.06 -5.71 7.42
N LEU A 117 -0.71 -5.65 6.14
CA LEU A 117 -1.18 -4.64 5.20
C LEU A 117 -2.71 -4.62 5.14
N ILE A 118 -3.34 -5.77 4.91
CA ILE A 118 -4.81 -5.91 4.86
C ILE A 118 -5.46 -5.46 6.17
N ARG A 119 -4.88 -5.81 7.32
CA ARG A 119 -5.37 -5.36 8.63
C ARG A 119 -5.31 -3.84 8.78
N ILE A 120 -4.20 -3.21 8.37
CA ILE A 120 -4.04 -1.75 8.41
C ILE A 120 -5.01 -1.07 7.46
N LEU A 121 -5.14 -1.56 6.24
CA LEU A 121 -6.08 -1.03 5.24
C LEU A 121 -7.52 -1.12 5.74
N TRP A 122 -7.89 -2.21 6.39
CA TRP A 122 -9.22 -2.37 6.98
C TRP A 122 -9.49 -1.34 8.10
N GLY A 123 -8.53 -1.14 8.99
CA GLY A 123 -8.64 -0.17 10.09
C GLY A 123 -8.71 1.29 9.64
N ASN A 124 -8.24 1.61 8.44
CA ASN A 124 -8.05 2.98 7.96
C ASN A 124 -8.72 3.25 6.59
N GLN A 125 -9.84 2.62 6.32
CA GLN A 125 -10.52 2.64 5.01
C GLN A 125 -10.78 4.03 4.44
N LYS A 126 -11.27 4.96 5.28
CA LYS A 126 -11.65 6.30 4.82
C LYS A 126 -10.47 7.07 4.23
N PHE A 127 -9.32 6.98 4.87
CA PHE A 127 -8.12 7.66 4.41
C PHE A 127 -7.49 6.96 3.19
N LEU A 128 -7.41 5.63 3.23
CA LEU A 128 -6.60 4.89 2.26
C LEU A 128 -7.30 4.64 0.93
N PHE A 129 -8.64 4.56 0.91
CA PHE A 129 -9.39 4.27 -0.32
C PHE A 129 -9.94 5.49 -1.04
N ASN A 130 -10.07 6.64 -0.36
CA ASN A 130 -10.64 7.86 -0.96
C ASN A 130 -9.58 8.92 -1.33
N ARG A 131 -8.31 8.57 -1.28
CA ARG A 131 -7.18 9.51 -1.45
C ARG A 131 -7.19 10.25 -2.79
N GLY A 132 -7.31 9.51 -3.89
CA GLY A 132 -7.21 10.09 -5.22
C GLY A 132 -8.27 11.14 -5.54
N LEU A 133 -9.45 11.02 -4.96
CA LEU A 133 -10.54 12.00 -5.14
C LEU A 133 -10.29 13.28 -4.34
N GLN A 134 -9.83 13.15 -3.10
CA GLN A 134 -9.56 14.27 -2.20
C GLN A 134 -8.43 15.17 -2.70
N ASP A 135 -7.35 14.59 -3.21
CA ASP A 135 -6.22 15.32 -3.77
C ASP A 135 -6.61 16.19 -4.97
N ARG A 136 -7.60 15.78 -5.76
CA ARG A 136 -8.04 16.50 -6.95
C ARG A 136 -8.98 17.66 -6.66
N VAL A 137 -9.75 17.56 -5.58
CA VAL A 137 -10.68 18.60 -5.17
C VAL A 137 -10.00 19.70 -4.35
N GLY A 138 -8.71 19.55 -4.03
CA GLY A 138 -7.94 20.53 -3.27
C GLY A 138 -8.40 20.72 -1.84
N GLY A 139 -9.02 19.69 -1.25
CA GLY A 139 -9.50 19.70 0.12
C GLY A 139 -8.39 19.59 1.17
N GLN A 140 -8.69 20.02 2.40
CA GLN A 140 -7.85 19.70 3.55
C GLN A 140 -8.11 18.27 4.00
N GLU A 141 -7.06 17.49 4.16
CA GLU A 141 -7.14 16.14 4.68
C GLU A 141 -6.76 16.11 6.15
N ASN A 142 -7.63 15.50 6.94
CA ASN A 142 -7.38 15.18 8.33
C ASN A 142 -7.56 13.67 8.51
N GLY A 143 -6.51 12.99 8.94
CA GLY A 143 -6.55 11.55 9.19
C GLY A 143 -5.98 11.23 10.57
N THR A 144 -6.58 10.28 11.25
CA THR A 144 -6.08 9.71 12.50
C THR A 144 -5.82 8.22 12.28
N PHE A 145 -4.62 7.79 12.58
CA PHE A 145 -4.24 6.38 12.53
C PHE A 145 -4.04 5.87 13.96
N VAL A 146 -4.58 4.71 14.24
CA VAL A 146 -4.30 3.97 15.47
C VAL A 146 -3.26 2.90 15.14
N CYS A 147 -2.05 3.09 15.65
CA CYS A 147 -0.96 2.14 15.49
C CYS A 147 -0.83 1.30 16.78
N GLY A 148 -0.71 -0.02 16.62
CA GLY A 148 -0.41 -0.92 17.74
C GLY A 148 1.07 -0.87 18.15
N ASN A 149 1.44 -1.71 19.13
CA ASN A 149 2.81 -1.80 19.64
C ASN A 149 3.72 -2.74 18.81
N ASP A 150 3.36 -3.01 17.57
CA ASP A 150 4.20 -3.79 16.65
C ASP A 150 5.11 -2.85 15.84
N PRO A 151 6.45 -2.95 15.96
CA PRO A 151 7.38 -2.10 15.20
C PRO A 151 7.21 -2.21 13.67
N MET A 152 6.71 -3.35 13.18
CA MET A 152 6.45 -3.54 11.75
C MET A 152 5.22 -2.77 11.29
N ASP A 153 4.24 -2.52 12.16
CA ASP A 153 3.12 -1.63 11.85
C ASP A 153 3.61 -0.19 11.66
N ILE A 154 4.54 0.28 12.51
CA ILE A 154 5.17 1.61 12.37
C ILE A 154 5.79 1.78 10.99
N ARG A 155 6.54 0.78 10.52
CA ARG A 155 7.14 0.80 9.18
C ARG A 155 6.11 0.96 8.07
N LEU A 156 5.02 0.21 8.14
CA LEU A 156 3.97 0.27 7.12
C LEU A 156 3.21 1.60 7.15
N TYR A 157 2.85 2.10 8.34
CA TYR A 157 2.23 3.43 8.47
C TYR A 157 3.12 4.54 7.94
N THR A 158 4.42 4.51 8.28
CA THR A 158 5.40 5.47 7.75
C THR A 158 5.46 5.40 6.23
N SER A 159 5.55 4.19 5.66
CA SER A 159 5.58 4.01 4.21
C SER A 159 4.31 4.53 3.53
N PHE A 160 3.14 4.27 4.09
CA PHE A 160 1.88 4.80 3.54
C PHE A 160 1.82 6.33 3.54
N LEU A 161 2.20 6.97 4.65
CA LEU A 161 2.17 8.42 4.77
C LEU A 161 3.18 9.09 3.84
N VAL A 162 4.39 8.57 3.80
CA VAL A 162 5.45 9.11 2.95
C VAL A 162 5.13 8.92 1.47
N ASN A 163 4.67 7.73 1.07
CA ASN A 163 4.25 7.49 -0.32
C ASN A 163 3.07 8.38 -0.71
N TYR A 164 2.10 8.56 0.17
CA TYR A 164 0.99 9.44 -0.10
C TYR A 164 1.45 10.87 -0.41
N LEU A 165 2.29 11.45 0.44
CA LEU A 165 2.79 12.81 0.25
C LEU A 165 3.69 12.93 -0.99
N PHE A 166 4.46 11.90 -1.29
CA PHE A 166 5.33 11.86 -2.46
C PHE A 166 4.54 11.72 -3.76
N CYS A 167 3.63 10.75 -3.84
CA CYS A 167 2.80 10.52 -5.02
C CYS A 167 1.81 11.66 -5.29
N SER A 168 1.47 12.43 -4.25
CA SER A 168 0.63 13.64 -4.37
C SER A 168 1.43 14.92 -4.67
N ASN A 169 2.73 14.81 -4.99
CA ASN A 169 3.63 15.94 -5.25
C ASN A 169 3.74 16.97 -4.10
N ARG A 170 3.53 16.54 -2.85
CA ARG A 170 3.60 17.41 -1.66
C ARG A 170 4.99 17.46 -1.04
N ILE A 171 5.85 16.50 -1.35
CA ILE A 171 7.25 16.45 -0.93
C ILE A 171 8.15 16.06 -2.11
N SER A 172 9.41 16.54 -2.08
CA SER A 172 10.46 16.15 -3.01
C SER A 172 11.09 14.79 -2.62
N ASP A 173 11.97 14.26 -3.47
CA ASP A 173 12.75 13.04 -3.16
C ASP A 173 13.57 13.20 -1.89
N ASP A 174 14.29 14.31 -1.73
CA ASP A 174 15.05 14.58 -0.50
C ASP A 174 14.13 14.69 0.72
N GLY A 175 12.98 15.36 0.57
CA GLY A 175 11.97 15.48 1.60
C GLY A 175 11.37 14.12 2.00
N ARG A 176 11.24 13.20 1.05
CA ARG A 176 10.77 11.83 1.27
C ARG A 176 11.67 11.08 2.23
N TYR A 177 13.00 11.06 1.98
CA TYR A 177 13.96 10.37 2.84
C TYR A 177 14.03 10.99 4.24
N ALA A 178 14.07 12.33 4.31
CA ALA A 178 14.08 13.04 5.58
C ALA A 178 12.82 12.76 6.41
N LEU A 179 11.65 12.82 5.80
CA LEU A 179 10.38 12.55 6.47
C LEU A 179 10.27 11.10 6.93
N GLN A 180 10.68 10.14 6.08
CA GLN A 180 10.66 8.72 6.45
C GLN A 180 11.52 8.44 7.67
N THR A 181 12.74 8.95 7.70
CA THR A 181 13.66 8.81 8.85
C THR A 181 13.07 9.44 10.10
N THR A 182 12.59 10.68 9.99
CA THR A 182 12.00 11.41 11.12
C THR A 182 10.77 10.70 11.69
N LEU A 183 9.84 10.26 10.84
CA LEU A 183 8.65 9.56 11.30
C LEU A 183 9.00 8.22 11.94
N MET A 184 9.92 7.46 11.35
CA MET A 184 10.39 6.19 11.92
C MET A 184 10.97 6.41 13.32
N GLU A 185 11.82 7.40 13.51
CA GLU A 185 12.42 7.70 14.79
C GLU A 185 11.39 8.15 15.83
N LEU A 186 10.53 9.10 15.47
CA LEU A 186 9.49 9.61 16.37
C LEU A 186 8.52 8.52 16.81
N LEU A 187 8.03 7.71 15.88
CA LEU A 187 7.07 6.65 16.20
C LEU A 187 7.73 5.50 16.97
N THR A 188 8.99 5.16 16.65
CA THR A 188 9.74 4.16 17.42
C THR A 188 9.99 4.65 18.84
N ASN A 189 10.39 5.90 19.04
CA ASN A 189 10.56 6.49 20.37
C ASN A 189 9.25 6.52 21.15
N ALA A 190 8.14 6.86 20.50
CA ALA A 190 6.82 6.83 21.14
C ALA A 190 6.41 5.41 21.56
N LEU A 191 6.73 4.42 20.75
CA LEU A 191 6.50 3.01 21.08
C LEU A 191 7.37 2.57 22.25
N GLU A 192 8.69 2.72 22.14
CA GLU A 192 9.64 2.21 23.11
C GLU A 192 9.50 2.91 24.46
N HIS A 193 9.58 4.24 24.46
CA HIS A 193 9.60 5.04 25.70
C HIS A 193 8.20 5.37 26.21
N GLY A 194 7.24 5.59 25.30
CA GLY A 194 5.86 5.93 25.66
C GLY A 194 5.03 4.70 26.06
N ASN A 195 4.90 3.74 25.14
CA ASN A 195 3.99 2.61 25.32
C ASN A 195 4.63 1.44 26.07
N CYS A 196 5.89 1.11 25.75
CA CYS A 196 6.60 -0.01 26.37
C CYS A 196 7.35 0.38 27.64
N GLY A 197 7.53 1.67 27.92
CA GLY A 197 8.19 2.16 29.13
C GLY A 197 9.69 1.85 29.21
N ILE A 198 10.33 1.55 28.07
CA ILE A 198 11.76 1.22 28.00
C ILE A 198 12.57 2.51 28.25
N SER A 199 13.41 2.53 29.26
CA SER A 199 14.29 3.65 29.53
C SER A 199 15.48 3.70 28.56
N TYR A 200 16.08 4.89 28.38
CA TYR A 200 17.29 5.03 27.59
C TYR A 200 18.46 4.18 28.12
N ALA A 201 18.56 4.01 29.45
CA ALA A 201 19.58 3.18 30.05
C ALA A 201 19.43 1.70 29.71
N GLU A 202 18.19 1.19 29.70
CA GLU A 202 17.90 -0.20 29.29
C GLU A 202 18.20 -0.40 27.81
N LYS A 203 17.80 0.53 26.95
CA LYS A 203 18.08 0.46 25.51
C LYS A 203 19.58 0.40 25.21
N THR A 204 20.40 1.17 25.95
CA THR A 204 21.86 1.18 25.77
C THR A 204 22.53 -0.12 26.19
N GLN A 205 21.90 -0.91 27.07
CA GLN A 205 22.43 -2.24 27.46
C GLN A 205 22.17 -3.33 26.40
N TRP A 206 21.31 -3.08 25.45
CA TRP A 206 20.90 -4.05 24.40
C TRP A 206 21.61 -3.83 23.06
N LEU A 207 22.34 -2.74 22.92
CA LEU A 207 23.17 -2.36 21.79
C LEU A 207 24.65 -2.69 22.05
#